data_f4e6cddc247dd36f4d7ba3db1d5ebb3f
#
_entry.id   f4e6cddc247dd36f4d7ba3db1d5ebb3f
#
_cell.length_a   1.000
_cell.length_b   1.000
_cell.length_c   1.000
_cell.angle_alpha   90.00
_cell.angle_beta   90.00
_cell.angle_gamma   90.00
#
_symmetry.space_group_name_H-M   'P 1'
#
loop_
_entity.id
_entity.type
_entity.pdbx_description
1 polymer ?
#
loop_
_entity_poly.entity_id
_entity_poly.type
_entity_poly.pdbx_seq_one_letter_code
_entity_poly.pdbx_strand_id
1 'polypeptide(L)'
;MKLLNRYTVLAFLAGAGLTAGIGVMAAQGMGAMSHGMMMDSAATPAEVSAHVDHMLKHLYVEIDATPAQQAQIGPLVQQAVTDLLPLRPQFQAGHTQFIQALTQGTIDRNGMETARESQLQLADQGSKRIVQLLGDVGNVLTAAQRQSLATHLAQIHGAAHQP
;
A
#
# COMPACT_ATOMS: atom_id res chain seq x y z
N MET A 1 6.02 -18.85 20.26
CA MET A 1 6.74 -18.23 19.12
C MET A 1 5.67 -17.70 18.19
N LYS A 2 5.51 -16.36 18.13
CA LYS A 2 4.48 -15.68 17.32
C LYS A 2 4.98 -15.63 15.89
N LEU A 3 4.29 -16.29 14.98
CA LEU A 3 4.44 -16.11 13.53
C LEU A 3 4.07 -14.65 13.20
N LEU A 4 5.07 -13.80 13.14
CA LEU A 4 4.89 -12.42 12.68
C LEU A 4 4.44 -12.45 11.23
N ASN A 5 3.32 -11.84 10.99
CA ASN A 5 2.58 -11.86 9.75
C ASN A 5 3.42 -11.29 8.58
N ARG A 6 3.89 -12.16 7.69
CA ARG A 6 4.76 -11.91 6.52
C ARG A 6 4.08 -11.06 5.43
N TYR A 7 2.84 -10.65 5.63
CA TYR A 7 1.95 -10.18 4.55
C TYR A 7 1.69 -8.66 4.53
N THR A 8 2.23 -7.90 5.48
CA THR A 8 1.75 -6.54 5.75
C THR A 8 2.25 -5.46 4.79
N VAL A 9 3.40 -5.62 4.16
CA VAL A 9 4.05 -4.49 3.43
C VAL A 9 3.77 -4.50 1.93
N LEU A 10 3.69 -5.65 1.30
CA LEU A 10 3.31 -5.70 -0.12
C LEU A 10 1.82 -5.38 -0.32
N ALA A 11 0.98 -5.66 0.66
CA ALA A 11 -0.41 -5.17 0.68
C ALA A 11 -0.49 -3.64 0.71
N PHE A 12 0.51 -2.97 1.32
CA PHE A 12 0.60 -1.51 1.31
C PHE A 12 0.95 -0.95 -0.08
N LEU A 13 1.83 -1.61 -0.81
CA LEU A 13 2.22 -1.17 -2.17
C LEU A 13 1.16 -1.51 -3.23
N ALA A 14 0.37 -2.56 -3.04
CA ALA A 14 -0.56 -3.04 -4.05
C ALA A 14 -2.05 -2.87 -3.72
N GLY A 15 -2.44 -2.70 -2.46
CA GLY A 15 -3.83 -2.81 -2.03
C GLY A 15 -4.41 -1.64 -1.23
N ALA A 16 -3.62 -0.87 -0.52
CA ALA A 16 -4.14 0.17 0.37
C ALA A 16 -4.67 1.41 -0.35
N GLY A 17 -4.36 1.60 -1.63
CA GLY A 17 -4.77 2.78 -2.40
C GLY A 17 -6.13 2.66 -3.09
N LEU A 18 -6.61 1.49 -3.37
CA LEU A 18 -7.79 1.31 -4.24
C LEU A 18 -9.09 0.91 -3.54
N THR A 19 -9.03 0.43 -2.30
CA THR A 19 -10.24 -0.05 -1.59
C THR A 19 -10.84 0.94 -0.60
N ALA A 20 -10.21 2.09 -0.35
CA ALA A 20 -10.72 3.11 0.57
C ALA A 20 -11.92 3.90 0.03
N GLY A 21 -12.32 3.70 -1.22
CA GLY A 21 -13.36 4.51 -1.89
C GLY A 21 -14.80 3.97 -1.85
N ILE A 22 -15.05 2.72 -1.47
CA ILE A 22 -16.39 2.11 -1.61
C ILE A 22 -16.91 1.41 -0.34
N GLY A 23 -16.26 1.59 0.81
CA GLY A 23 -16.57 0.86 2.04
C GLY A 23 -17.35 1.63 3.11
N VAL A 24 -18.40 2.41 2.78
CA VAL A 24 -19.21 3.14 3.80
C VAL A 24 -20.32 2.27 4.41
N MET A 25 -20.45 1.01 4.08
CA MET A 25 -21.52 0.16 4.62
C MET A 25 -21.00 -1.18 5.16
N ALA A 26 -20.29 -1.18 6.30
CA ALA A 26 -20.24 -2.35 7.19
C ALA A 26 -19.54 -2.00 8.54
N ALA A 27 -20.06 -1.07 9.30
CA ALA A 27 -19.44 -0.60 10.55
C ALA A 27 -19.89 -1.38 11.80
N GLN A 28 -20.26 -2.65 11.72
CA GLN A 28 -20.61 -3.43 12.90
C GLN A 28 -20.04 -4.85 12.86
N GLY A 29 -18.74 -5.01 12.92
CA GLY A 29 -18.13 -6.34 13.03
C GLY A 29 -16.62 -6.41 12.90
N MET A 30 -15.94 -5.34 12.57
CA MET A 30 -14.51 -5.35 12.24
C MET A 30 -13.58 -4.71 13.29
N GLY A 31 -14.03 -4.54 14.52
CA GLY A 31 -13.24 -3.89 15.58
C GLY A 31 -12.00 -4.65 16.09
N ALA A 32 -11.84 -5.92 15.75
CA ALA A 32 -10.78 -6.75 16.34
C ALA A 32 -9.64 -7.13 15.41
N MET A 33 -9.76 -6.96 14.09
CA MET A 33 -8.72 -7.35 13.12
C MET A 33 -7.93 -6.20 12.51
N SER A 34 -8.33 -4.94 12.71
CA SER A 34 -7.67 -3.78 12.09
C SER A 34 -6.39 -3.32 12.81
N HIS A 35 -6.14 -3.75 14.03
CA HIS A 35 -4.97 -3.30 14.82
C HIS A 35 -3.62 -3.91 14.38
N GLY A 36 -3.62 -4.92 13.52
CA GLY A 36 -2.38 -5.54 13.03
C GLY A 36 -1.98 -5.14 11.60
N MET A 37 -2.83 -4.46 10.87
CA MET A 37 -2.67 -4.24 9.42
C MET A 37 -2.42 -2.77 9.04
N MET A 38 -2.63 -1.82 9.94
CA MET A 38 -2.21 -0.44 9.76
C MET A 38 -0.80 -0.32 10.34
N MET A 39 0.20 -0.08 9.49
CA MET A 39 1.43 0.57 9.95
C MET A 39 0.98 1.77 10.76
N ASP A 40 1.44 1.85 12.00
CA ASP A 40 1.13 2.93 12.91
C ASP A 40 1.17 4.25 12.14
N SER A 41 0.09 5.04 12.25
CA SER A 41 0.01 6.36 11.58
C SER A 41 1.15 7.29 12.01
N ALA A 42 1.84 6.94 13.09
CA ALA A 42 3.00 7.63 13.64
C ALA A 42 4.34 7.11 13.11
N ALA A 43 4.39 6.05 12.27
CA ALA A 43 5.66 5.51 11.77
C ALA A 43 6.44 6.57 10.99
N THR A 44 7.67 6.78 11.39
CA THR A 44 8.59 7.72 10.74
C THR A 44 9.03 7.20 9.37
N PRO A 45 9.46 8.05 8.43
CA PRO A 45 10.01 7.61 7.14
C PRO A 45 11.16 6.60 7.28
N ALA A 46 11.99 6.74 8.32
CA ALA A 46 13.09 5.82 8.58
C ALA A 46 12.60 4.42 9.01
N GLU A 47 11.57 4.34 9.86
CA GLU A 47 10.96 3.08 10.27
C GLU A 47 10.29 2.38 9.09
N VAL A 48 9.60 3.14 8.22
CA VAL A 48 9.01 2.60 6.99
C VAL A 48 10.09 2.04 6.09
N SER A 49 11.17 2.78 5.86
CA SER A 49 12.30 2.34 5.02
C SER A 49 12.96 1.08 5.57
N ALA A 50 13.25 1.02 6.87
CA ALA A 50 13.83 -0.14 7.52
C ALA A 50 12.91 -1.38 7.43
N HIS A 51 11.61 -1.18 7.55
CA HIS A 51 10.64 -2.25 7.39
C HIS A 51 10.60 -2.78 5.96
N VAL A 52 10.62 -1.89 4.97
CA VAL A 52 10.68 -2.25 3.55
C VAL A 52 11.96 -3.02 3.23
N ASP A 53 13.12 -2.60 3.75
CA ASP A 53 14.38 -3.34 3.57
C ASP A 53 14.32 -4.75 4.14
N HIS A 54 13.68 -4.91 5.30
CA HIS A 54 13.49 -6.24 5.88
C HIS A 54 12.62 -7.13 4.98
N MET A 55 11.54 -6.59 4.44
CA MET A 55 10.64 -7.32 3.52
C MET A 55 11.33 -7.67 2.20
N LEU A 56 12.13 -6.76 1.65
CA LEU A 56 12.91 -7.03 0.44
C LEU A 56 13.88 -8.20 0.62
N LYS A 57 14.53 -8.32 1.79
CA LYS A 57 15.41 -9.46 2.08
C LYS A 57 14.67 -10.81 2.00
N HIS A 58 13.43 -10.87 2.51
CA HIS A 58 12.62 -12.07 2.38
C HIS A 58 12.21 -12.34 0.93
N LEU A 59 11.78 -11.31 0.21
CA LEU A 59 11.39 -11.43 -1.19
C LEU A 59 12.56 -11.93 -2.04
N TYR A 60 13.76 -11.41 -1.84
CA TYR A 60 14.96 -11.82 -2.58
C TYR A 60 15.27 -13.30 -2.44
N VAL A 61 15.05 -13.87 -1.26
CA VAL A 61 15.20 -15.32 -1.02
C VAL A 61 14.10 -16.10 -1.75
N GLU A 62 12.86 -15.62 -1.72
CA GLU A 62 11.73 -16.34 -2.34
C GLU A 62 11.78 -16.37 -3.87
N ILE A 63 12.36 -15.35 -4.50
CA ILE A 63 12.50 -15.27 -5.95
C ILE A 63 13.90 -15.64 -6.45
N ASP A 64 14.79 -16.12 -5.58
CA ASP A 64 16.20 -16.42 -5.90
C ASP A 64 16.92 -15.25 -6.59
N ALA A 65 16.74 -14.03 -6.06
CA ALA A 65 17.33 -12.84 -6.65
C ALA A 65 18.86 -12.82 -6.46
N THR A 66 19.59 -12.66 -7.55
CA THR A 66 21.06 -12.53 -7.50
C THR A 66 21.49 -11.25 -6.79
N PRO A 67 22.72 -11.17 -6.25
CA PRO A 67 23.23 -9.93 -5.64
C PRO A 67 23.18 -8.71 -6.58
N ALA A 68 23.41 -8.92 -7.89
CA ALA A 68 23.33 -7.87 -8.90
C ALA A 68 21.89 -7.35 -9.08
N GLN A 69 20.89 -8.25 -9.04
CA GLN A 69 19.47 -7.87 -9.07
C GLN A 69 19.05 -7.16 -7.80
N GLN A 70 19.48 -7.63 -6.63
CA GLN A 70 19.19 -6.99 -5.34
C GLN A 70 19.72 -5.54 -5.30
N ALA A 71 20.93 -5.32 -5.81
CA ALA A 71 21.55 -3.99 -5.90
C ALA A 71 20.77 -3.02 -6.82
N GLN A 72 20.04 -3.54 -7.81
CA GLN A 72 19.21 -2.75 -8.70
C GLN A 72 17.80 -2.53 -8.11
N ILE A 73 17.19 -3.56 -7.55
CA ILE A 73 15.81 -3.51 -7.03
C ILE A 73 15.70 -2.65 -5.78
N GLY A 74 16.66 -2.73 -4.87
CA GLY A 74 16.65 -1.98 -3.62
C GLY A 74 16.40 -0.48 -3.81
N PRO A 75 17.23 0.23 -4.60
CA PRO A 75 17.02 1.65 -4.86
C PRO A 75 15.68 1.99 -5.54
N LEU A 76 15.19 1.15 -6.46
CA LEU A 76 13.89 1.34 -7.11
C LEU A 76 12.74 1.33 -6.11
N VAL A 77 12.78 0.38 -5.17
CA VAL A 77 11.75 0.27 -4.13
C VAL A 77 11.86 1.42 -3.13
N GLN A 78 13.06 1.78 -2.70
CA GLN A 78 13.26 2.91 -1.76
C GLN A 78 12.80 4.23 -2.38
N GLN A 79 13.05 4.45 -3.67
CA GLN A 79 12.54 5.63 -4.36
C GLN A 79 11.01 5.62 -4.41
N ALA A 80 10.39 4.48 -4.70
CA ALA A 80 8.93 4.37 -4.69
C ALA A 80 8.33 4.65 -3.30
N VAL A 81 8.98 4.18 -2.23
CA VAL A 81 8.57 4.49 -0.85
C VAL A 81 8.62 6.00 -0.61
N THR A 82 9.71 6.65 -1.00
CA THR A 82 9.89 8.11 -0.88
C THR A 82 8.81 8.88 -1.61
N ASP A 83 8.40 8.42 -2.79
CA ASP A 83 7.39 9.06 -3.63
C ASP A 83 5.97 8.83 -3.11
N LEU A 84 5.69 7.65 -2.55
CA LEU A 84 4.35 7.25 -2.11
C LEU A 84 4.03 7.68 -0.67
N LEU A 85 5.04 7.74 0.20
CA LEU A 85 4.84 8.05 1.62
C LEU A 85 4.12 9.40 1.86
N PRO A 86 4.42 10.48 1.12
CA PRO A 86 3.72 11.76 1.28
C PRO A 86 2.24 11.74 0.86
N LEU A 87 1.79 10.76 0.09
CA LEU A 87 0.39 10.64 -0.32
C LEU A 87 -0.51 10.21 0.86
N ARG A 88 0.05 9.46 1.82
CA ARG A 88 -0.69 8.93 2.97
C ARG A 88 -1.40 10.00 3.81
N PRO A 89 -0.72 11.04 4.33
CA PRO A 89 -1.39 12.10 5.07
C PRO A 89 -2.41 12.86 4.21
N GLN A 90 -2.20 12.97 2.90
CA GLN A 90 -3.14 13.60 1.99
C GLN A 90 -4.43 12.78 1.85
N PHE A 91 -4.35 11.45 1.76
CA PHE A 91 -5.51 10.56 1.82
C PHE A 91 -6.29 10.72 3.13
N GLN A 92 -5.60 10.77 4.27
CA GLN A 92 -6.23 10.97 5.57
C GLN A 92 -6.92 12.34 5.68
N ALA A 93 -6.28 13.40 5.19
CA ALA A 93 -6.85 14.74 5.15
C ALA A 93 -8.13 14.80 4.30
N GLY A 94 -8.12 14.18 3.10
CA GLY A 94 -9.30 14.12 2.24
C GLY A 94 -10.45 13.33 2.87
N HIS A 95 -10.16 12.22 3.56
CA HIS A 95 -11.17 11.49 4.32
C HIS A 95 -11.77 12.36 5.45
N THR A 96 -10.95 13.10 6.17
CA THR A 96 -11.40 14.04 7.22
C THR A 96 -12.30 15.14 6.63
N GLN A 97 -11.90 15.71 5.49
CA GLN A 97 -12.72 16.73 4.78
C GLN A 97 -14.09 16.17 4.37
N PHE A 98 -14.11 14.93 3.87
CA PHE A 98 -15.37 14.27 3.51
C PHE A 98 -16.29 14.11 4.71
N ILE A 99 -15.79 13.65 5.86
CA ILE A 99 -16.57 13.52 7.09
C ILE A 99 -17.05 14.90 7.59
N GLN A 100 -16.19 15.92 7.54
CA GLN A 100 -16.56 17.28 7.93
C GLN A 100 -17.69 17.82 7.05
N ALA A 101 -17.61 17.67 5.73
CA ALA A 101 -18.65 18.11 4.81
C ALA A 101 -20.00 17.39 5.03
N LEU A 102 -19.95 16.12 5.48
CA LEU A 102 -21.15 15.34 5.81
C LEU A 102 -21.78 15.75 7.14
N THR A 103 -20.97 16.14 8.13
CA THR A 103 -21.42 16.37 9.52
C THR A 103 -21.79 17.83 9.83
N GLN A 104 -21.72 18.75 8.88
CA GLN A 104 -22.16 20.13 9.02
C GLN A 104 -23.70 20.22 9.16
N GLY A 105 -24.20 21.30 9.77
CA GLY A 105 -25.64 21.53 9.94
C GLY A 105 -26.44 21.56 8.63
N THR A 106 -25.77 21.88 7.52
CA THR A 106 -26.25 21.70 6.14
C THR A 106 -25.22 20.86 5.40
N ILE A 107 -25.65 19.80 4.73
CA ILE A 107 -24.76 18.91 3.97
C ILE A 107 -24.08 19.69 2.84
N ASP A 108 -22.76 19.79 2.90
CA ASP A 108 -21.95 20.43 1.86
C ASP A 108 -21.60 19.43 0.75
N ARG A 109 -22.50 19.33 -0.23
CA ARG A 109 -22.31 18.44 -1.39
C ARG A 109 -21.11 18.83 -2.25
N ASN A 110 -20.82 20.13 -2.37
CA ASN A 110 -19.68 20.60 -3.16
C ASN A 110 -18.36 20.27 -2.46
N GLY A 111 -18.27 20.43 -1.15
CA GLY A 111 -17.11 20.01 -0.37
C GLY A 111 -16.87 18.51 -0.43
N MET A 112 -17.94 17.70 -0.40
CA MET A 112 -17.82 16.24 -0.58
C MET A 112 -17.30 15.86 -1.98
N GLU A 113 -17.77 16.54 -3.04
CA GLU A 113 -17.29 16.29 -4.41
C GLU A 113 -15.83 16.72 -4.57
N THR A 114 -15.45 17.86 -4.04
CA THR A 114 -14.03 18.32 -4.03
C THR A 114 -13.13 17.30 -3.32
N ALA A 115 -13.56 16.78 -2.17
CA ALA A 115 -12.82 15.75 -1.45
C ALA A 115 -12.69 14.46 -2.30
N ARG A 116 -13.77 14.03 -2.98
CA ARG A 116 -13.77 12.88 -3.89
C ARG A 116 -12.78 13.06 -5.03
N GLU A 117 -12.80 14.21 -5.71
CA GLU A 117 -11.89 14.52 -6.83
C GLU A 117 -10.43 14.48 -6.36
N SER A 118 -10.13 15.08 -5.22
CA SER A 118 -8.81 15.02 -4.61
C SER A 118 -8.35 13.57 -4.35
N GLN A 119 -9.24 12.73 -3.80
CA GLN A 119 -8.94 11.32 -3.56
C GLN A 119 -8.64 10.55 -4.86
N LEU A 120 -9.39 10.83 -5.94
CA LEU A 120 -9.13 10.21 -7.23
C LEU A 120 -7.78 10.62 -7.82
N GLN A 121 -7.39 11.89 -7.69
CA GLN A 121 -6.08 12.36 -8.13
C GLN A 121 -4.93 11.68 -7.37
N LEU A 122 -5.05 11.54 -6.05
CA LEU A 122 -4.08 10.84 -5.22
C LEU A 122 -4.00 9.35 -5.59
N ALA A 123 -5.14 8.71 -5.84
CA ALA A 123 -5.18 7.32 -6.27
C ALA A 123 -4.53 7.12 -7.65
N ASP A 124 -4.78 8.02 -8.59
CA ASP A 124 -4.14 8.01 -9.91
C ASP A 124 -2.62 8.17 -9.79
N GLN A 125 -2.15 9.13 -9.01
CA GLN A 125 -0.73 9.35 -8.75
C GLN A 125 -0.07 8.12 -8.13
N GLY A 126 -0.67 7.57 -7.07
CA GLY A 126 -0.15 6.39 -6.37
C GLY A 126 -0.11 5.16 -7.26
N SER A 127 -1.20 4.89 -8.00
CA SER A 127 -1.28 3.73 -8.90
C SER A 127 -0.29 3.81 -10.05
N LYS A 128 -0.09 4.98 -10.65
CA LYS A 128 0.93 5.20 -11.68
C LYS A 128 2.33 4.89 -11.16
N ARG A 129 2.64 5.36 -9.95
CA ARG A 129 3.95 5.09 -9.34
C ARG A 129 4.17 3.60 -9.07
N ILE A 130 3.13 2.89 -8.61
CA ILE A 130 3.18 1.44 -8.39
C ILE A 130 3.41 0.70 -9.71
N VAL A 131 2.69 1.06 -10.78
CA VAL A 131 2.86 0.44 -12.10
C VAL A 131 4.27 0.65 -12.63
N GLN A 132 4.85 1.84 -12.47
CA GLN A 132 6.24 2.13 -12.83
C GLN A 132 7.21 1.22 -12.06
N LEU A 133 7.07 1.15 -10.73
CA LEU A 133 7.89 0.28 -9.90
C LEU A 133 7.83 -1.19 -10.35
N LEU A 134 6.62 -1.71 -10.59
CA LEU A 134 6.44 -3.09 -11.04
C LEU A 134 7.08 -3.34 -12.42
N GLY A 135 6.99 -2.35 -13.32
CA GLY A 135 7.66 -2.41 -14.61
C GLY A 135 9.18 -2.40 -14.49
N ASP A 136 9.72 -1.51 -13.66
CA ASP A 136 11.17 -1.37 -13.46
C ASP A 136 11.74 -2.62 -12.80
N VAL A 137 11.12 -3.13 -11.74
CA VAL A 137 11.50 -4.39 -11.08
C VAL A 137 11.35 -5.57 -12.04
N GLY A 138 10.25 -5.61 -12.81
CA GLY A 138 10.01 -6.65 -13.80
C GLY A 138 11.10 -6.72 -14.89
N ASN A 139 11.70 -5.60 -15.26
CA ASN A 139 12.81 -5.53 -16.22
C ASN A 139 14.13 -6.09 -15.66
N VAL A 140 14.32 -6.04 -14.35
CA VAL A 140 15.50 -6.61 -13.67
C VAL A 140 15.39 -8.13 -13.53
N LEU A 141 14.16 -8.65 -13.43
CA LEU A 141 13.89 -10.06 -13.15
C LEU A 141 13.79 -10.92 -14.42
N THR A 142 14.21 -12.18 -14.32
CA THR A 142 13.94 -13.20 -15.34
C THR A 142 12.45 -13.54 -15.42
N ALA A 143 12.01 -14.19 -16.48
CA ALA A 143 10.62 -14.62 -16.62
C ALA A 143 10.17 -15.56 -15.49
N ALA A 144 11.02 -16.47 -15.05
CA ALA A 144 10.73 -17.37 -13.94
C ALA A 144 10.57 -16.61 -12.61
N GLN A 145 11.48 -15.68 -12.32
CA GLN A 145 11.39 -14.85 -11.12
C GLN A 145 10.15 -13.94 -11.10
N ARG A 146 9.75 -13.40 -12.27
CA ARG A 146 8.48 -12.64 -12.38
C ARG A 146 7.27 -13.52 -12.07
N GLN A 147 7.28 -14.79 -12.49
CA GLN A 147 6.21 -15.73 -12.15
C GLN A 147 6.16 -16.03 -10.65
N SER A 148 7.31 -16.22 -10.01
CA SER A 148 7.40 -16.41 -8.55
C SER A 148 6.90 -15.17 -7.80
N LEU A 149 7.30 -13.97 -8.25
CA LEU A 149 6.82 -12.70 -7.70
C LEU A 149 5.30 -12.56 -7.84
N ALA A 150 4.74 -12.87 -9.01
CA ALA A 150 3.28 -12.80 -9.24
C ALA A 150 2.52 -13.78 -8.33
N THR A 151 3.02 -15.00 -8.16
CA THR A 151 2.45 -16.00 -7.24
C THR A 151 2.48 -15.51 -5.80
N HIS A 152 3.59 -14.93 -5.37
CA HIS A 152 3.73 -14.36 -4.02
C HIS A 152 2.75 -13.21 -3.79
N LEU A 153 2.61 -12.29 -4.74
CA LEU A 153 1.64 -11.19 -4.67
C LEU A 153 0.19 -11.70 -4.60
N ALA A 154 -0.15 -12.71 -5.40
CA ALA A 154 -1.49 -13.33 -5.39
C ALA A 154 -1.81 -13.98 -4.03
N GLN A 155 -0.83 -14.65 -3.39
CA GLN A 155 -1.00 -15.26 -2.07
C GLN A 155 -1.28 -14.20 -0.98
N ILE A 156 -0.59 -13.06 -1.04
CA ILE A 156 -0.82 -11.94 -0.12
C ILE A 156 -2.27 -11.42 -0.24
N HIS A 157 -2.76 -11.23 -1.46
CA HIS A 157 -4.12 -10.77 -1.70
C HIS A 157 -5.18 -11.82 -1.31
N GLY A 158 -4.93 -13.10 -1.61
CA GLY A 158 -5.84 -14.19 -1.25
C GLY A 158 -5.98 -14.40 0.26
N ALA A 159 -4.91 -14.22 1.02
CA ALA A 159 -4.91 -14.33 2.48
C ALA A 159 -5.71 -13.18 3.16
N ALA A 160 -5.83 -12.02 2.51
CA ALA A 160 -6.59 -10.88 3.02
C ALA A 160 -8.13 -11.06 2.86
N HIS A 161 -8.58 -12.07 2.11
CA HIS A 161 -9.99 -12.30 1.78
C HIS A 161 -10.55 -13.63 2.30
N GLN A 162 -9.80 -14.37 3.12
CA GLN A 162 -10.36 -15.55 3.79
C GLN A 162 -11.16 -15.10 5.04
N PRO A 163 -12.43 -15.54 5.16
CA PRO A 163 -13.32 -15.19 6.26
C PRO A 163 -12.87 -15.78 7.59
#